data_62e54ed43b7dd850e57009f7e1ad1ca7
#
_entry.id   62e54ed43b7dd850e57009f7e1ad1ca7
#
_cell.length_a   1.000
_cell.length_b   1.000
_cell.length_c   1.000
_cell.angle_alpha   90.00
_cell.angle_beta   90.00
_cell.angle_gamma   90.00
#
_symmetry.space_group_name_H-M   'P 1'
#
loop_
_entity.id
_entity.type
_entity.pdbx_description
1 polymer ?
#
loop_
_entity_poly.entity_id
_entity_poly.type
_entity_poly.pdbx_seq_one_letter_code
_entity_poly.pdbx_strand_id
1 'polypeptide(L)'
;MEGRAEYRIVYPILARPVVTMGEFRFVVLNCSERGIRIAQRALPVPLEPGTTVMGQLALAQGEARPFRGRLLRLDSDSWVIELDGESRIPLPVIYQEQRYLRSRFPDWR
;
A
#
# COMPACT_ATOMS: atom_id res chain seq x y z
N MET A 1 -21.99 7.08 8.60
CA MET A 1 -21.49 6.83 8.42
C MET A 1 -20.77 6.76 8.07
N GLU A 2 -20.61 6.91 8.15
CA GLU A 2 -19.93 6.74 7.89
C GLU A 2 -19.16 6.30 7.48
N GLY A 3 -19.10 6.41 7.40
CA GLY A 3 -18.51 5.94 7.04
C GLY A 3 -17.52 5.51 6.83
N ARG A 4 -17.12 5.25 7.14
CA ARG A 4 -16.22 4.66 6.79
C ARG A 4 -16.06 3.71 6.07
N ALA A 5 -16.11 3.75 5.62
CA ALA A 5 -16.34 2.69 4.70
C ALA A 5 -15.13 2.25 3.96
N GLU A 6 -14.03 2.70 4.37
CA GLU A 6 -12.77 2.30 3.73
C GLU A 6 -12.25 1.03 4.37
N TYR A 7 -12.01 0.01 3.56
CA TYR A 7 -11.50 -1.26 4.02
C TYR A 7 -9.97 -1.23 3.98
N ARG A 8 -9.37 -1.30 5.15
CA ARG A 8 -7.91 -1.20 5.28
C ARG A 8 -7.34 -2.55 5.66
N ILE A 9 -6.30 -2.95 4.94
CA ILE A 9 -5.58 -4.18 5.24
C ILE A 9 -4.31 -3.81 5.99
N VAL A 10 -4.16 -4.31 7.22
CA VAL A 10 -2.93 -4.18 8.00
C VAL A 10 -2.21 -5.52 7.90
N TYR A 11 -1.05 -5.53 7.27
CA TYR A 11 -0.38 -6.78 6.93
C TYR A 11 0.40 -7.33 8.11
N PRO A 12 0.31 -8.66 8.34
CA PRO A 12 1.25 -9.31 9.26
C PRO A 12 2.65 -9.20 8.69
N ILE A 13 3.64 -9.18 9.58
CA ILE A 13 5.02 -8.93 9.17
C ILE A 13 5.47 -9.89 8.06
N LEU A 14 5.07 -11.16 8.16
CA LEU A 14 5.51 -12.18 7.21
C LEU A 14 4.79 -12.12 5.87
N ALA A 15 3.78 -11.25 5.71
CA ALA A 15 3.00 -11.20 4.49
C ALA A 15 2.98 -9.80 3.86
N ARG A 16 3.90 -8.93 4.23
CA ARG A 16 3.91 -7.57 3.71
C ARG A 16 4.28 -7.54 2.23
N PRO A 17 3.44 -6.92 1.40
CA PRO A 17 3.77 -6.75 -0.02
C PRO A 17 4.92 -5.77 -0.21
N VAL A 18 5.32 -5.60 -1.46
CA VAL A 18 6.40 -4.71 -1.84
C VAL A 18 5.90 -3.71 -2.87
N VAL A 19 6.27 -2.45 -2.69
CA VAL A 19 6.11 -1.40 -3.69
C VAL A 19 7.49 -1.10 -4.25
N THR A 20 7.58 -1.03 -5.59
CA THR A 20 8.81 -0.65 -6.27
C THR A 20 8.59 0.72 -6.91
N MET A 21 9.46 1.67 -6.61
CA MET A 21 9.45 2.98 -7.22
C MET A 21 10.85 3.25 -7.77
N GLY A 22 10.98 3.28 -9.10
CA GLY A 22 12.28 3.32 -9.72
C GLY A 22 13.05 2.07 -9.37
N GLU A 23 14.25 2.24 -8.83
CA GLU A 23 15.07 1.11 -8.42
C GLU A 23 14.95 0.79 -6.93
N PHE A 24 14.05 1.48 -6.23
CA PHE A 24 13.92 1.31 -4.78
C PHE A 24 12.69 0.48 -4.44
N ARG A 25 12.85 -0.39 -3.45
CA ARG A 25 11.78 -1.27 -2.98
C ARG A 25 11.39 -0.85 -1.57
N PHE A 26 10.07 -0.84 -1.33
CA PHE A 26 9.52 -0.44 -0.03
C PHE A 26 8.54 -1.50 0.44
N VAL A 27 8.58 -1.76 1.75
CA VAL A 27 7.67 -2.73 2.36
C VAL A 27 6.34 -2.04 2.63
N VAL A 28 5.24 -2.71 2.28
CA VAL A 28 3.89 -2.18 2.50
C VAL A 28 3.41 -2.59 3.87
N LEU A 29 3.04 -1.61 4.69
CA LEU A 29 2.55 -1.85 6.04
C LEU A 29 1.04 -2.05 6.06
N ASN A 30 0.33 -1.25 5.27
CA ASN A 30 -1.11 -1.43 5.10
C ASN A 30 -1.54 -0.77 3.80
N CYS A 31 -2.72 -1.15 3.33
CA CYS A 31 -3.28 -0.52 2.14
C CYS A 31 -4.80 -0.53 2.21
N SER A 32 -5.40 0.30 1.37
CA SER A 32 -6.83 0.40 1.19
C SER A 32 -7.08 0.73 -0.27
N GLU A 33 -8.35 0.96 -0.63
CA GLU A 33 -8.66 1.37 -1.99
C GLU A 33 -7.92 2.62 -2.41
N ARG A 34 -7.71 3.56 -1.48
CA ARG A 34 -7.25 4.90 -1.81
C ARG A 34 -5.82 5.18 -1.42
N GLY A 35 -5.20 4.32 -0.66
CA GLY A 35 -3.89 4.65 -0.15
C GLY A 35 -3.05 3.47 0.25
N ILE A 36 -1.76 3.75 0.32
CA ILE A 36 -0.76 2.75 0.69
C ILE A 36 0.14 3.40 1.74
N ARG A 37 0.38 2.67 2.84
CA ARG A 37 1.40 3.09 3.81
C ARG A 37 2.61 2.19 3.64
N ILE A 38 3.77 2.81 3.43
CA ILE A 38 5.01 2.07 3.22
C ILE A 38 6.01 2.45 4.30
N ALA A 39 6.87 1.50 4.63
CA ALA A 39 7.92 1.73 5.63
C ALA A 39 8.97 2.67 5.06
N GLN A 40 9.49 3.56 5.92
CA GLN A 40 10.58 4.43 5.51
C GLN A 40 11.86 3.64 5.27
N ARG A 41 12.67 4.16 4.38
CA ARG A 41 14.02 3.66 4.17
C ARG A 41 14.90 4.83 3.75
N ALA A 42 16.20 4.67 3.88
CA ALA A 42 17.14 5.68 3.44
C ALA A 42 17.10 5.81 1.92
N LEU A 43 17.07 7.05 1.45
CA LEU A 43 17.06 7.37 0.03
C LEU A 43 18.13 8.40 -0.25
N PRO A 44 18.71 8.38 -1.48
CA PRO A 44 19.70 9.41 -1.84
C PRO A 44 19.12 10.82 -1.81
N VAL A 45 17.82 10.94 -2.13
CA VAL A 45 17.12 12.22 -2.14
C VAL A 45 15.87 12.04 -1.30
N PRO A 46 15.63 12.93 -0.31
CA PRO A 46 14.44 12.79 0.52
C PRO A 46 13.17 13.04 -0.28
N LEU A 47 12.10 12.30 0.07
CA LEU A 47 10.78 12.54 -0.47
C LEU A 47 10.10 13.60 0.38
N GLU A 48 9.30 14.44 -0.26
CA GLU A 48 8.57 15.49 0.43
C GLU A 48 7.08 15.36 0.20
N PRO A 49 6.25 15.76 1.17
CA PRO A 49 4.80 15.74 0.98
C PRO A 49 4.41 16.53 -0.26
N GLY A 50 3.42 15.98 -0.99
CA GLY A 50 2.97 16.58 -2.24
C GLY A 50 3.67 16.04 -3.46
N THR A 51 4.76 15.28 -3.29
CA THR A 51 5.48 14.70 -4.43
C THR A 51 4.63 13.65 -5.12
N THR A 52 4.54 13.72 -6.45
CA THR A 52 3.93 12.67 -7.25
C THR A 52 4.88 11.48 -7.32
N VAL A 53 4.35 10.29 -7.06
CA VAL A 53 5.13 9.06 -7.09
C VAL A 53 4.46 8.07 -8.02
N MET A 54 5.25 7.22 -8.66
CA MET A 54 4.75 6.16 -9.53
C MET A 54 5.56 4.90 -9.28
N GLY A 55 4.89 3.76 -9.41
CA GLY A 55 5.58 2.51 -9.18
C GLY A 55 4.71 1.32 -9.46
N GLN A 56 5.10 0.19 -8.87
CA GLN A 56 4.42 -1.08 -8.99
C GLN A 56 4.13 -1.61 -7.61
N LEU A 57 2.91 -2.10 -7.41
CA LEU A 57 2.48 -2.73 -6.15
C LEU A 57 2.29 -4.22 -6.40
N ALA A 58 3.04 -5.05 -5.69
CA ALA A 58 2.96 -6.50 -5.83
C ALA A 58 2.18 -7.08 -4.66
N LEU A 59 0.89 -7.34 -4.87
CA LEU A 59 0.04 -7.99 -3.88
C LEU A 59 0.27 -9.50 -3.91
N ALA A 60 -0.34 -10.21 -2.96
CA ALA A 60 -0.11 -11.64 -2.81
C ALA A 60 -0.57 -12.43 -4.02
N GLN A 61 -1.60 -11.96 -4.71
CA GLN A 61 -2.15 -12.66 -5.86
C GLN A 61 -2.23 -11.73 -7.04
N GLY A 62 -2.04 -12.32 -8.23
CA GLY A 62 -2.08 -11.54 -9.45
C GLY A 62 -0.74 -10.93 -9.78
N GLU A 63 -0.73 -10.16 -10.84
CA GLU A 63 0.48 -9.49 -11.30
C GLU A 63 0.68 -8.19 -10.56
N ALA A 64 1.90 -7.69 -10.59
CA ALA A 64 2.19 -6.37 -10.04
C ALA A 64 1.34 -5.32 -10.73
N ARG A 65 0.81 -4.38 -9.96
CA ARG A 65 -0.09 -3.34 -10.46
C ARG A 65 0.66 -2.03 -10.54
N PRO A 66 0.65 -1.36 -11.69
CA PRO A 66 1.20 -0.02 -11.76
C PRO A 66 0.29 0.94 -10.98
N PHE A 67 0.90 1.95 -10.36
CA PHE A 67 0.12 2.95 -9.67
C PHE A 67 0.79 4.31 -9.84
N ARG A 68 -0.02 5.34 -9.63
CA ARG A 68 0.42 6.71 -9.54
C ARG A 68 -0.31 7.34 -8.36
N GLY A 69 0.39 8.13 -7.59
CA GLY A 69 -0.21 8.77 -6.45
C GLY A 69 0.62 9.93 -5.97
N ARG A 70 0.27 10.41 -4.80
CA ARG A 70 0.91 11.57 -4.21
C ARG A 70 1.24 11.29 -2.76
N LEU A 71 2.43 11.69 -2.36
CA LEU A 71 2.84 11.55 -0.98
C LEU A 71 2.05 12.54 -0.14
N LEU A 72 1.25 12.02 0.82
CA LEU A 72 0.40 12.86 1.63
C LEU A 72 1.15 13.42 2.83
N ARG A 73 1.86 12.55 3.53
CA ARG A 73 2.53 12.94 4.75
C ARG A 73 3.60 11.93 5.08
N LEU A 74 4.49 12.33 5.98
CA LEU A 74 5.53 11.47 6.50
C LEU A 74 5.28 11.31 8.00
N ASP A 75 5.23 10.06 8.44
CA ASP A 75 5.23 9.74 9.86
C ASP A 75 6.65 9.39 10.27
N SER A 76 6.87 9.12 11.56
CA SER A 76 8.21 8.85 12.04
C SER A 76 8.85 7.63 11.39
N ASP A 77 8.04 6.64 11.01
CA ASP A 77 8.56 5.37 10.48
C ASP A 77 7.91 4.96 9.17
N SER A 78 7.07 5.80 8.58
CA SER A 78 6.35 5.43 7.36
C SER A 78 5.97 6.64 6.54
N TRP A 79 5.64 6.37 5.28
CA TRP A 79 5.10 7.35 4.36
C TRP A 79 3.72 6.89 3.92
N VAL A 80 2.83 7.85 3.66
CA VAL A 80 1.47 7.58 3.18
C VAL A 80 1.35 8.10 1.76
N ILE A 81 0.93 7.22 0.86
CA ILE A 81 0.71 7.56 -0.55
C ILE A 81 -0.78 7.54 -0.82
N GLU A 82 -1.32 8.65 -1.31
CA GLU A 82 -2.70 8.70 -1.78
C GLU A 82 -2.70 8.34 -3.26
N LEU A 83 -3.47 7.30 -3.61
CA LEU A 83 -3.54 6.84 -4.99
C LEU A 83 -4.44 7.73 -5.81
N ASP A 84 -4.04 8.03 -7.05
CA ASP A 84 -4.91 8.71 -8.01
C ASP A 84 -6.14 7.86 -8.28
N GLY A 85 -7.20 8.50 -8.78
CA GLY A 85 -8.46 7.79 -9.03
C GLY A 85 -8.29 6.56 -9.90
N GLU A 86 -7.43 6.65 -10.93
CA GLU A 86 -7.21 5.52 -11.83
C GLU A 86 -6.34 4.44 -11.22
N SER A 87 -5.62 4.76 -10.14
CA SER A 87 -4.72 3.82 -9.49
C SER A 87 -5.33 3.20 -8.24
N ARG A 88 -6.56 3.53 -7.92
CA ARG A 88 -7.22 2.96 -6.76
C ARG A 88 -7.32 1.46 -6.89
N ILE A 89 -7.22 0.79 -5.76
CA ILE A 89 -7.29 -0.67 -5.73
C ILE A 89 -8.77 -1.05 -5.64
N PRO A 90 -9.30 -1.77 -6.64
CA PRO A 90 -10.73 -2.13 -6.61
C PRO A 90 -11.08 -2.98 -5.39
N LEU A 91 -12.30 -2.80 -4.88
CA LEU A 91 -12.76 -3.56 -3.72
C LEU A 91 -12.63 -5.08 -3.91
N PRO A 92 -12.95 -5.64 -5.08
CA PRO A 92 -12.77 -7.10 -5.24
C PRO A 92 -11.33 -7.53 -5.01
N VAL A 93 -10.36 -6.71 -5.38
CA VAL A 93 -8.94 -7.02 -5.14
C VAL A 93 -8.64 -6.96 -3.65
N ILE A 94 -9.18 -5.95 -2.95
CA ILE A 94 -9.03 -5.83 -1.50
C ILE A 94 -9.62 -7.07 -0.81
N TYR A 95 -10.82 -7.49 -1.21
CA TYR A 95 -11.47 -8.66 -0.61
C TYR A 95 -10.68 -9.94 -0.88
N GLN A 96 -10.14 -10.08 -2.09
CA GLN A 96 -9.32 -11.23 -2.43
C GLN A 96 -8.08 -11.30 -1.56
N GLU A 97 -7.44 -10.17 -1.35
CA GLU A 97 -6.26 -10.09 -0.49
C GLU A 97 -6.62 -10.46 0.95
N GLN A 98 -7.75 -9.96 1.44
CA GLN A 98 -8.21 -10.30 2.78
C GLN A 98 -8.46 -11.79 2.94
N ARG A 99 -9.10 -12.41 1.95
CA ARG A 99 -9.35 -13.86 1.99
C ARG A 99 -8.05 -14.64 2.02
N TYR A 100 -7.08 -14.22 1.23
CA TYR A 100 -5.76 -14.84 1.23
C TYR A 100 -5.13 -14.79 2.63
N LEU A 101 -5.16 -13.60 3.24
CA LEU A 101 -4.53 -13.41 4.54
C LEU A 101 -5.22 -14.24 5.62
N ARG A 102 -6.55 -14.32 5.60
CA ARG A 102 -7.28 -15.12 6.58
C ARG A 102 -6.96 -16.59 6.46
N SER A 103 -6.77 -17.07 5.24
CA SER A 103 -6.47 -18.49 5.06
C SER A 103 -5.04 -18.84 5.46
N ARG A 104 -4.10 -17.90 5.33
CA ARG A 104 -2.68 -18.16 5.64
C ARG A 104 -2.33 -17.76 7.07
N PHE A 105 -3.07 -16.85 7.65
CA PHE A 105 -2.79 -16.29 8.97
C PHE A 105 -4.10 -16.28 9.77
N PRO A 106 -4.49 -17.42 10.36
CA PRO A 106 -5.82 -17.52 10.99
C PRO A 106 -6.08 -16.49 12.09
N ASP A 107 -5.03 -15.98 12.73
CA ASP A 107 -5.20 -15.00 13.80
C ASP A 107 -5.26 -13.56 13.27
N TRP A 108 -5.10 -13.39 11.98
CA TRP A 108 -5.14 -12.05 11.37
C TRP A 108 -6.56 -11.49 11.35
N ARG A 109 -6.66 -10.20 11.62
CA ARG A 109 -7.95 -9.51 11.62
C ARG A 109 -7.95 -8.24 10.82
#